data_6785ac15848dfcb4f02edafec1f2292a
#
_entry.id   6785ac15848dfcb4f02edafec1f2292a
#
_cell.length_a   1.000
_cell.length_b   1.000
_cell.length_c   1.000
_cell.angle_alpha   90.00
_cell.angle_beta   90.00
_cell.angle_gamma   90.00
#
_symmetry.space_group_name_H-M   'P 1'
#
loop_
_entity.id
_entity.type
_entity.pdbx_description
1 polymer ?
#
loop_
_entity_poly.entity_id
_entity_poly.type
_entity_poly.pdbx_seq_one_letter_code
_entity_poly.pdbx_strand_id
1 'polypeptide(L)'
;LKFKFFGHDMVILHEKEIRKHEYPFNFNSKALSDEFLNDLNKVMCETNFILISTIIDKRKGKCEDNLYNAAMEVCLVNLYNFMREKNSHLRKTYVVIESRGAKEDKSIELAFRRICDGHNSLKTNFPFEILIKKKDANSTGLQFADLCARPIGRNHLDFNNSERKLNRAFEVLKLKFYCEGGRLNVGNNYLNYGLNVLPEK
;
A
#
# COMPACT_ATOMS: atom_id res chain seq x y z
N LEU A 1 -11.52 1.22 16.54
CA LEU A 1 -12.05 2.27 15.65
C LEU A 1 -13.51 1.99 15.26
N LYS A 2 -13.80 0.94 14.47
CA LYS A 2 -15.11 0.68 13.86
C LYS A 2 -16.25 0.59 14.90
N PHE A 3 -16.08 -0.17 15.97
CA PHE A 3 -17.09 -0.26 17.04
C PHE A 3 -17.41 1.10 17.69
N LYS A 4 -16.41 1.96 17.87
CA LYS A 4 -16.61 3.29 18.47
C LYS A 4 -17.51 4.18 17.62
N PHE A 5 -17.36 4.16 16.29
CA PHE A 5 -18.04 5.11 15.41
C PHE A 5 -19.29 4.52 14.72
N PHE A 6 -19.35 3.20 14.57
CA PHE A 6 -20.39 2.51 13.81
C PHE A 6 -21.15 1.45 14.62
N GLY A 7 -20.69 1.10 15.82
CA GLY A 7 -21.31 0.08 16.67
C GLY A 7 -21.03 -1.37 16.23
N HIS A 8 -20.30 -1.58 15.12
CA HIS A 8 -19.94 -2.89 14.59
C HIS A 8 -18.66 -2.80 13.73
N ASP A 9 -18.12 -3.94 13.31
CA ASP A 9 -16.88 -4.04 12.54
C ASP A 9 -17.08 -4.28 11.03
N MET A 10 -18.33 -4.37 10.56
CA MET A 10 -18.65 -4.69 9.15
C MET A 10 -18.35 -3.55 8.17
N VAL A 11 -18.18 -2.32 8.64
CA VAL A 11 -17.82 -1.17 7.80
C VAL A 11 -16.45 -1.40 7.15
N ILE A 12 -16.37 -1.22 5.85
CA ILE A 12 -15.12 -1.27 5.10
C ILE A 12 -14.55 0.14 5.01
N LEU A 13 -13.31 0.31 5.49
CA LEU A 13 -12.64 1.61 5.44
C LEU A 13 -12.08 1.85 4.03
N HIS A 14 -12.71 2.77 3.32
CA HIS A 14 -12.31 3.20 1.99
C HIS A 14 -11.82 4.63 2.01
N GLU A 15 -10.59 4.89 1.52
CA GLU A 15 -10.02 6.24 1.46
C GLU A 15 -10.93 7.21 0.73
N LYS A 16 -11.45 6.80 -0.44
CA LYS A 16 -12.32 7.65 -1.25
C LYS A 16 -13.60 8.06 -0.52
N GLU A 17 -14.26 7.11 0.13
CA GLU A 17 -15.53 7.32 0.84
C GLU A 17 -15.32 8.18 2.08
N ILE A 18 -14.26 7.90 2.86
CA ILE A 18 -13.84 8.70 4.02
C ILE A 18 -13.60 10.15 3.61
N ARG A 19 -12.77 10.37 2.60
CA ARG A 19 -12.39 11.70 2.12
C ARG A 19 -13.54 12.49 1.54
N LYS A 20 -14.51 11.82 0.92
CA LYS A 20 -15.67 12.46 0.31
C LYS A 20 -16.85 12.58 1.27
N HIS A 21 -16.70 12.11 2.50
CA HIS A 21 -17.80 12.03 3.46
C HIS A 21 -19.02 11.27 2.91
N GLU A 22 -18.78 10.22 2.10
CA GLU A 22 -19.81 9.33 1.60
C GLU A 22 -20.25 8.36 2.73
N TYR A 23 -21.50 7.86 2.66
CA TYR A 23 -21.99 6.87 3.63
C TYR A 23 -21.05 5.66 3.74
N PRO A 24 -20.73 5.18 4.94
CA PRO A 24 -21.20 5.59 6.27
C PRO A 24 -20.35 6.68 6.96
N PHE A 25 -19.46 7.37 6.26
CA PHE A 25 -18.53 8.37 6.81
C PHE A 25 -19.07 9.81 6.74
N ASN A 26 -20.37 9.98 6.49
CA ASN A 26 -21.08 11.25 6.45
C ASN A 26 -21.55 11.67 7.87
N PHE A 27 -20.59 11.85 8.78
CA PHE A 27 -20.85 12.19 10.17
C PHE A 27 -21.66 13.49 10.32
N ASN A 28 -22.56 13.53 11.33
CA ASN A 28 -23.47 14.64 11.58
C ASN A 28 -22.79 15.94 12.04
N SER A 29 -21.51 15.89 12.42
CA SER A 29 -20.74 17.04 12.82
C SER A 29 -19.29 16.96 12.36
N LYS A 30 -18.69 18.13 12.14
CA LYS A 30 -17.27 18.23 11.81
C LYS A 30 -16.41 17.69 12.96
N ALA A 31 -16.80 17.95 14.22
CA ALA A 31 -16.05 17.47 15.38
C ALA A 31 -15.95 15.94 15.40
N LEU A 32 -17.04 15.22 15.09
CA LEU A 32 -17.04 13.76 15.02
C LEU A 32 -16.21 13.24 13.84
N SER A 33 -16.26 13.93 12.71
CA SER A 33 -15.41 13.61 11.55
C SER A 33 -13.91 13.78 11.88
N ASP A 34 -13.56 14.88 12.53
CA ASP A 34 -12.17 15.16 12.93
C ASP A 34 -11.69 14.14 13.98
N GLU A 35 -12.55 13.76 14.93
CA GLU A 35 -12.28 12.70 15.91
C GLU A 35 -12.02 11.36 15.22
N PHE A 36 -12.88 10.97 14.26
CA PHE A 36 -12.69 9.75 13.48
C PHE A 36 -11.34 9.74 12.74
N LEU A 37 -10.98 10.83 12.06
CA LEU A 37 -9.72 10.93 11.35
C LEU A 37 -8.50 10.89 12.29
N ASN A 38 -8.59 11.49 13.47
CA ASN A 38 -7.55 11.42 14.48
C ASN A 38 -7.37 9.99 15.01
N ASP A 39 -8.46 9.31 15.30
CA ASP A 39 -8.44 7.91 15.76
C ASP A 39 -7.95 6.96 14.65
N LEU A 40 -8.31 7.22 13.39
CA LEU A 40 -7.78 6.46 12.24
C LEU A 40 -6.26 6.62 12.13
N ASN A 41 -5.76 7.85 12.21
CA ASN A 41 -4.32 8.12 12.20
C ASN A 41 -3.61 7.44 13.37
N LYS A 42 -4.22 7.43 14.56
CA LYS A 42 -3.70 6.72 15.73
C LYS A 42 -3.61 5.22 15.48
N VAL A 43 -4.66 4.59 14.93
CA VAL A 43 -4.65 3.17 14.54
C VAL A 43 -3.53 2.88 13.55
N MET A 44 -3.36 3.70 12.51
CA MET A 44 -2.29 3.54 11.52
C MET A 44 -0.90 3.69 12.17
N CYS A 45 -0.75 4.59 13.12
CA CYS A 45 0.50 4.81 13.85
C CYS A 45 0.85 3.63 14.78
N GLU A 46 -0.13 3.14 15.55
CA GLU A 46 0.08 2.12 16.58
C GLU A 46 0.12 0.69 16.03
N THR A 47 -0.53 0.44 14.89
CA THR A 47 -0.53 -0.90 14.28
C THR A 47 0.86 -1.23 13.74
N ASN A 48 1.36 -2.41 14.09
CA ASN A 48 2.64 -2.91 13.59
C ASN A 48 2.47 -3.51 12.20
N PHE A 49 2.92 -2.79 11.18
CA PHE A 49 3.00 -3.26 9.80
C PHE A 49 4.19 -2.61 9.08
N ILE A 50 4.58 -3.22 7.97
CA ILE A 50 5.63 -2.72 7.07
C ILE A 50 4.99 -2.26 5.77
N LEU A 51 5.44 -1.13 5.26
CA LEU A 51 4.94 -0.54 4.04
C LEU A 51 6.00 -0.65 2.93
N ILE A 52 5.61 -1.27 1.83
CA ILE A 52 6.33 -1.29 0.57
C ILE A 52 5.38 -0.78 -0.50
N SER A 53 5.78 0.24 -1.24
CA SER A 53 4.94 0.89 -2.24
C SER A 53 5.74 1.28 -3.47
N THR A 54 5.11 1.17 -4.63
CA THR A 54 5.65 1.65 -5.90
C THR A 54 4.70 2.65 -6.54
N ILE A 55 5.20 3.83 -6.83
CA ILE A 55 4.47 4.90 -7.53
C ILE A 55 4.76 4.80 -9.03
N ILE A 56 3.72 4.83 -9.85
CA ILE A 56 3.84 5.02 -11.31
C ILE A 56 3.59 6.48 -11.63
N ASP A 57 4.66 7.23 -11.93
CA ASP A 57 4.54 8.64 -12.32
C ASP A 57 4.39 8.78 -13.85
N LYS A 58 3.15 8.82 -14.31
CA LYS A 58 2.80 8.93 -15.73
C LYS A 58 3.28 10.21 -16.42
N ARG A 59 3.74 11.21 -15.66
CA ARG A 59 4.29 12.46 -16.21
C ARG A 59 5.72 12.29 -16.71
N LYS A 60 6.42 11.24 -16.25
CA LYS A 60 7.84 11.00 -16.56
C LYS A 60 8.09 10.24 -17.86
N GLY A 61 7.07 9.73 -18.54
CA GLY A 61 7.23 8.99 -19.78
C GLY A 61 5.94 8.39 -20.32
N LYS A 62 6.00 7.85 -21.55
CA LYS A 62 4.90 7.06 -22.10
C LYS A 62 4.70 5.82 -21.23
N CYS A 63 3.48 5.63 -20.77
CA CYS A 63 3.08 4.40 -20.09
C CYS A 63 3.18 3.23 -21.09
N GLU A 64 4.19 2.40 -20.95
CA GLU A 64 4.17 1.07 -21.57
C GLU A 64 3.01 0.27 -20.95
N ASP A 65 2.37 -0.58 -21.74
CA ASP A 65 1.18 -1.35 -21.34
C ASP A 65 1.42 -2.27 -20.11
N ASN A 66 2.67 -2.32 -19.62
CA ASN A 66 3.09 -3.26 -18.59
C ASN A 66 3.59 -2.64 -17.28
N LEU A 67 3.41 -1.32 -17.07
CA LEU A 67 3.89 -0.64 -15.85
C LEU A 67 3.28 -1.20 -14.56
N TYR A 68 2.07 -1.74 -14.64
CA TYR A 68 1.42 -2.36 -13.49
C TYR A 68 2.17 -3.62 -13.04
N ASN A 69 2.60 -4.45 -14.00
CA ASN A 69 3.39 -5.64 -13.71
C ASN A 69 4.78 -5.27 -13.19
N ALA A 70 5.41 -4.24 -13.77
CA ALA A 70 6.68 -3.72 -13.27
C ALA A 70 6.57 -3.22 -11.82
N ALA A 71 5.52 -2.47 -11.50
CA ALA A 71 5.28 -2.01 -10.13
C ALA A 71 5.04 -3.20 -9.16
N MET A 72 4.33 -4.22 -9.59
CA MET A 72 4.12 -5.44 -8.82
C MET A 72 5.44 -6.18 -8.60
N GLU A 73 6.27 -6.33 -9.64
CA GLU A 73 7.58 -6.95 -9.53
C GLU A 73 8.45 -6.22 -8.49
N VAL A 74 8.57 -4.89 -8.57
CA VAL A 74 9.34 -4.09 -7.61
C VAL A 74 8.83 -4.30 -6.18
N CYS A 75 7.52 -4.32 -5.96
CA CYS A 75 6.96 -4.60 -4.63
C CYS A 75 7.30 -6.00 -4.13
N LEU A 76 7.21 -7.04 -4.98
CA LEU A 76 7.49 -8.43 -4.60
C LEU A 76 8.99 -8.66 -4.36
N VAL A 77 9.86 -8.05 -5.16
CA VAL A 77 11.32 -8.07 -4.96
C VAL A 77 11.70 -7.44 -3.62
N ASN A 78 11.15 -6.26 -3.31
CA ASN A 78 11.44 -5.61 -2.03
C ASN A 78 10.84 -6.39 -0.84
N LEU A 79 9.68 -7.02 -1.00
CA LEU A 79 9.14 -7.92 0.01
C LEU A 79 10.07 -9.12 0.24
N TYR A 80 10.56 -9.74 -0.82
CA TYR A 80 11.49 -10.87 -0.72
C TYR A 80 12.81 -10.46 -0.04
N ASN A 81 13.39 -9.29 -0.39
CA ASN A 81 14.57 -8.76 0.24
C ASN A 81 14.36 -8.49 1.73
N PHE A 82 13.24 -7.86 2.10
CA PHE A 82 12.85 -7.68 3.49
C PHE A 82 12.79 -9.02 4.25
N MET A 83 12.16 -10.04 3.65
CA MET A 83 12.08 -11.38 4.26
C MET A 83 13.44 -12.05 4.37
N ARG A 84 14.36 -11.83 3.43
CA ARG A 84 15.75 -12.30 3.53
C ARG A 84 16.48 -11.69 4.72
N GLU A 85 16.34 -10.39 4.92
CA GLU A 85 16.95 -9.69 6.06
C GLU A 85 16.39 -10.17 7.40
N LYS A 86 15.14 -10.66 7.40
CA LYS A 86 14.49 -11.28 8.57
C LYS A 86 14.70 -12.79 8.67
N ASN A 87 15.52 -13.41 7.82
CA ASN A 87 15.72 -14.86 7.74
C ASN A 87 14.41 -15.64 7.60
N SER A 88 13.43 -15.09 6.88
CA SER A 88 12.10 -15.68 6.70
C SER A 88 11.73 -15.90 5.23
N HIS A 89 12.65 -15.67 4.31
CA HIS A 89 12.41 -15.70 2.85
C HIS A 89 12.07 -17.09 2.28
N LEU A 90 12.29 -18.15 3.04
CA LEU A 90 11.90 -19.52 2.66
C LEU A 90 10.49 -19.89 3.15
N ARG A 91 9.85 -19.02 3.94
CA ARG A 91 8.51 -19.28 4.44
C ARG A 91 7.47 -18.98 3.37
N LYS A 92 6.51 -19.90 3.24
CA LYS A 92 5.32 -19.68 2.42
C LYS A 92 4.62 -18.38 2.88
N THR A 93 4.44 -17.45 1.96
CA THR A 93 3.85 -16.14 2.25
C THR A 93 2.67 -15.89 1.31
N TYR A 94 1.54 -15.49 1.87
CA TYR A 94 0.36 -15.16 1.10
C TYR A 94 0.31 -13.68 0.76
N VAL A 95 0.16 -13.38 -0.53
CA VAL A 95 -0.07 -12.03 -1.04
C VAL A 95 -1.54 -11.90 -1.37
N VAL A 96 -2.25 -11.08 -0.60
CA VAL A 96 -3.70 -10.87 -0.78
C VAL A 96 -3.92 -9.65 -1.66
N ILE A 97 -4.66 -9.82 -2.75
CA ILE A 97 -4.99 -8.77 -3.72
C ILE A 97 -6.50 -8.58 -3.80
N GLU A 98 -6.94 -7.33 -3.94
CA GLU A 98 -8.34 -7.02 -4.21
C GLU A 98 -8.72 -7.36 -5.65
N SER A 99 -9.81 -8.10 -5.84
CA SER A 99 -10.35 -8.47 -7.14
C SER A 99 -10.78 -7.22 -7.94
N ARG A 100 -10.46 -7.22 -9.22
CA ARG A 100 -10.84 -6.17 -10.19
C ARG A 100 -11.76 -6.70 -11.28
N GLY A 101 -12.16 -7.95 -11.17
CA GLY A 101 -12.97 -8.66 -12.16
C GLY A 101 -12.21 -9.81 -12.82
N ALA A 102 -12.95 -10.79 -13.34
CA ALA A 102 -12.39 -12.07 -13.76
C ALA A 102 -11.27 -11.97 -14.82
N LYS A 103 -11.32 -10.98 -15.72
CA LYS A 103 -10.30 -10.80 -16.76
C LYS A 103 -9.01 -10.23 -16.19
N GLU A 104 -9.12 -9.16 -15.42
CA GLU A 104 -8.00 -8.52 -14.76
C GLU A 104 -7.36 -9.42 -13.72
N ASP A 105 -8.16 -10.16 -12.95
CA ASP A 105 -7.70 -11.09 -11.93
C ASP A 105 -6.82 -12.19 -12.53
N LYS A 106 -7.24 -12.77 -13.68
CA LYS A 106 -6.41 -13.75 -14.41
C LYS A 106 -5.09 -13.16 -14.91
N SER A 107 -5.13 -11.93 -15.41
CA SER A 107 -3.91 -11.24 -15.88
C SER A 107 -2.95 -10.96 -14.73
N ILE A 108 -3.46 -10.50 -13.59
CA ILE A 108 -2.68 -10.25 -12.38
C ILE A 108 -2.08 -11.55 -11.85
N GLU A 109 -2.88 -12.61 -11.77
CA GLU A 109 -2.42 -13.92 -11.31
C GLU A 109 -1.29 -14.47 -12.20
N LEU A 110 -1.45 -14.39 -13.52
CA LEU A 110 -0.43 -14.85 -14.46
C LEU A 110 0.88 -14.08 -14.28
N ALA A 111 0.81 -12.75 -14.20
CA ALA A 111 1.99 -11.91 -13.99
C ALA A 111 2.66 -12.22 -12.64
N PHE A 112 1.87 -12.36 -11.58
CA PHE A 112 2.35 -12.72 -10.25
C PHE A 112 3.11 -14.05 -10.27
N ARG A 113 2.54 -15.10 -10.86
CA ARG A 113 3.18 -16.42 -10.95
C ARG A 113 4.48 -16.35 -11.73
N ARG A 114 4.52 -15.67 -12.87
CA ARG A 114 5.76 -15.50 -13.65
C ARG A 114 6.85 -14.83 -12.81
N ILE A 115 6.52 -13.77 -12.08
CA ILE A 115 7.48 -13.10 -11.19
C ILE A 115 7.97 -14.07 -10.12
N CYS A 116 7.06 -14.82 -9.47
CA CYS A 116 7.43 -15.77 -8.41
C CYS A 116 8.20 -16.98 -8.93
N ASP A 117 8.03 -17.38 -10.19
CA ASP A 117 8.74 -18.47 -10.85
C ASP A 117 10.13 -18.06 -11.38
N GLY A 118 10.68 -16.95 -10.91
CA GLY A 118 12.03 -16.50 -11.23
C GLY A 118 12.15 -15.53 -12.42
N HIS A 119 11.02 -15.14 -13.07
CA HIS A 119 11.02 -14.08 -14.08
C HIS A 119 10.98 -12.70 -13.40
N ASN A 120 11.99 -12.42 -12.59
CA ASN A 120 12.16 -11.18 -11.85
C ASN A 120 13.63 -10.75 -11.89
N SER A 121 13.91 -9.54 -11.44
CA SER A 121 15.26 -8.93 -11.45
C SER A 121 16.29 -9.71 -10.63
N LEU A 122 15.86 -10.49 -9.63
CA LEU A 122 16.75 -11.35 -8.83
C LEU A 122 16.97 -12.74 -9.44
N LYS A 123 16.22 -13.11 -10.49
CA LYS A 123 16.24 -14.44 -11.12
C LYS A 123 16.11 -15.58 -10.09
N THR A 124 15.23 -15.36 -9.10
CA THR A 124 15.05 -16.26 -7.95
C THR A 124 13.57 -16.57 -7.76
N ASN A 125 13.25 -17.81 -7.43
CA ASN A 125 11.89 -18.21 -7.09
C ASN A 125 11.49 -17.65 -5.72
N PHE A 126 10.28 -17.08 -5.65
CA PHE A 126 9.71 -16.56 -4.41
C PHE A 126 8.67 -17.54 -3.86
N PRO A 127 8.68 -17.89 -2.56
CA PRO A 127 7.70 -18.79 -1.96
C PRO A 127 6.38 -18.04 -1.65
N PHE A 128 5.89 -17.26 -2.63
CA PHE A 128 4.69 -16.46 -2.48
C PHE A 128 3.51 -17.12 -3.16
N GLU A 129 2.35 -17.05 -2.51
CA GLU A 129 1.08 -17.46 -3.07
C GLU A 129 0.09 -16.31 -3.13
N ILE A 130 -0.62 -16.21 -4.23
CA ILE A 130 -1.63 -15.18 -4.44
C ILE A 130 -2.98 -15.64 -3.90
N LEU A 131 -3.67 -14.73 -3.19
CA LEU A 131 -5.07 -14.88 -2.79
C LEU A 131 -5.85 -13.66 -3.28
N ILE A 132 -6.78 -13.86 -4.19
CA ILE A 132 -7.64 -12.79 -4.70
C ILE A 132 -8.91 -12.75 -3.85
N LYS A 133 -9.18 -11.61 -3.23
CA LYS A 133 -10.35 -11.39 -2.37
C LYS A 133 -11.22 -10.28 -2.94
N LYS A 134 -12.52 -10.46 -2.84
CA LYS A 134 -13.47 -9.39 -3.18
C LYS A 134 -13.37 -8.24 -2.18
N LYS A 135 -13.77 -7.05 -2.61
CA LYS A 135 -13.78 -5.84 -1.79
C LYS A 135 -14.57 -6.00 -0.48
N ASP A 136 -15.69 -6.72 -0.54
CA ASP A 136 -16.58 -6.99 0.59
C ASP A 136 -16.03 -8.01 1.61
N ALA A 137 -14.88 -8.62 1.34
CA ALA A 137 -14.23 -9.57 2.25
C ALA A 137 -13.75 -8.94 3.58
N ASN A 138 -13.91 -7.63 3.77
CA ASN A 138 -13.54 -6.87 4.98
C ASN A 138 -12.11 -7.17 5.48
N SER A 139 -11.17 -7.38 4.55
CA SER A 139 -9.78 -7.69 4.88
C SER A 139 -9.07 -6.45 5.42
N THR A 140 -8.60 -6.50 6.66
CA THR A 140 -7.87 -5.39 7.30
C THR A 140 -6.63 -4.98 6.51
N GLY A 141 -5.87 -5.94 5.98
CA GLY A 141 -4.67 -5.65 5.17
C GLY A 141 -4.99 -4.89 3.89
N LEU A 142 -6.07 -5.27 3.18
CA LEU A 142 -6.51 -4.56 1.97
C LEU A 142 -6.99 -3.14 2.29
N GLN A 143 -7.73 -2.96 3.40
CA GLN A 143 -8.15 -1.63 3.85
C GLN A 143 -6.94 -0.74 4.17
N PHE A 144 -5.92 -1.28 4.84
CA PHE A 144 -4.69 -0.52 5.11
C PHE A 144 -3.96 -0.14 3.83
N ALA A 145 -3.88 -1.05 2.85
CA ALA A 145 -3.27 -0.75 1.55
C ALA A 145 -4.00 0.39 0.82
N ASP A 146 -5.35 0.36 0.81
CA ASP A 146 -6.17 1.43 0.21
C ASP A 146 -5.96 2.78 0.92
N LEU A 147 -5.97 2.78 2.27
CA LEU A 147 -5.75 3.98 3.07
C LEU A 147 -4.35 4.58 2.89
N CYS A 148 -3.34 3.78 2.56
CA CYS A 148 -1.96 4.24 2.32
C CYS A 148 -1.76 4.85 0.93
N ALA A 149 -2.45 4.35 -0.10
CA ALA A 149 -2.15 4.65 -1.50
C ALA A 149 -2.23 6.15 -1.83
N ARG A 150 -3.31 6.81 -1.43
CA ARG A 150 -3.50 8.24 -1.75
C ARG A 150 -2.55 9.17 -1.00
N PRO A 151 -2.33 9.07 0.33
CA PRO A 151 -1.33 9.89 1.02
C PRO A 151 0.06 9.79 0.38
N ILE A 152 0.48 8.60 -0.04
CA ILE A 152 1.76 8.37 -0.72
C ILE A 152 1.79 9.09 -2.07
N GLY A 153 0.77 8.87 -2.90
CA GLY A 153 0.68 9.50 -4.22
C GLY A 153 0.62 11.03 -4.14
N ARG A 154 -0.16 11.58 -3.21
CA ARG A 154 -0.23 13.04 -2.98
C ARG A 154 1.10 13.61 -2.53
N ASN A 155 1.80 12.95 -1.61
CA ASN A 155 3.12 13.39 -1.17
C ASN A 155 4.10 13.49 -2.33
N HIS A 156 4.07 12.53 -3.26
CA HIS A 156 4.92 12.53 -4.45
C HIS A 156 4.54 13.66 -5.43
N LEU A 157 3.24 13.85 -5.68
CA LEU A 157 2.74 14.89 -6.60
C LEU A 157 3.06 16.29 -6.10
N ASP A 158 2.93 16.53 -4.80
CA ASP A 158 3.10 17.84 -4.18
C ASP A 158 4.55 18.11 -3.75
N PHE A 159 5.49 17.21 -4.06
CA PHE A 159 6.88 17.30 -3.58
C PHE A 159 7.59 18.60 -4.00
N ASN A 160 7.34 19.08 -5.21
CA ASN A 160 7.94 20.29 -5.76
C ASN A 160 7.06 21.56 -5.61
N ASN A 161 5.95 21.47 -4.89
CA ASN A 161 5.06 22.61 -4.69
C ASN A 161 5.48 23.39 -3.45
N SER A 162 5.87 24.67 -3.61
CA SER A 162 6.25 25.56 -2.52
C SER A 162 5.11 25.87 -1.54
N GLU A 163 3.86 25.78 -1.99
CA GLU A 163 2.65 25.98 -1.17
C GLU A 163 2.10 24.66 -0.57
N ARG A 164 2.93 23.65 -0.52
CA ARG A 164 2.57 22.32 -0.06
C ARG A 164 2.00 22.35 1.37
N LYS A 165 0.77 21.89 1.53
CA LYS A 165 0.19 21.63 2.85
C LYS A 165 0.78 20.34 3.44
N LEU A 166 0.98 20.35 4.75
CA LEU A 166 1.45 19.18 5.48
C LEU A 166 0.51 17.98 5.25
N ASN A 167 1.05 16.90 4.70
CA ASN A 167 0.33 15.63 4.53
C ASN A 167 0.48 14.78 5.80
N ARG A 168 -0.34 15.07 6.82
CA ARG A 168 -0.28 14.39 8.13
C ARG A 168 -0.35 12.87 8.03
N ALA A 169 -1.19 12.34 7.13
CA ALA A 169 -1.28 10.90 6.91
C ALA A 169 0.04 10.32 6.38
N PHE A 170 0.71 11.01 5.46
CA PHE A 170 2.02 10.57 4.97
C PHE A 170 3.10 10.60 6.05
N GLU A 171 3.09 11.57 6.95
CA GLU A 171 4.08 11.61 8.05
C GLU A 171 3.94 10.38 8.98
N VAL A 172 2.72 9.88 9.20
CA VAL A 172 2.49 8.62 9.92
C VAL A 172 3.03 7.44 9.11
N LEU A 173 2.71 7.38 7.81
CA LEU A 173 3.13 6.29 6.93
C LEU A 173 4.65 6.25 6.71
N LYS A 174 5.31 7.41 6.74
CA LYS A 174 6.76 7.52 6.62
C LYS A 174 7.51 6.67 7.64
N LEU A 175 6.93 6.47 8.83
CA LEU A 175 7.47 5.65 9.89
C LEU A 175 7.29 4.14 9.67
N LYS A 176 6.53 3.74 8.66
CA LYS A 176 6.18 2.35 8.36
C LYS A 176 6.91 1.77 7.16
N PHE A 177 7.56 2.60 6.36
CA PHE A 177 8.28 2.12 5.20
C PHE A 177 9.42 1.17 5.59
N TYR A 178 9.55 0.11 4.79
CA TYR A 178 10.75 -0.70 4.77
C TYR A 178 11.97 0.16 4.44
N CYS A 179 13.00 0.07 5.25
CA CYS A 179 14.25 0.79 5.08
C CYS A 179 15.40 -0.18 4.85
N GLU A 180 16.50 0.34 4.34
CA GLU A 180 17.74 -0.40 4.16
C GLU A 180 18.12 -1.17 5.45
N GLY A 181 18.58 -2.43 5.30
CA GLY A 181 18.94 -3.29 6.41
C GLY A 181 17.76 -3.82 7.22
N GLY A 182 16.55 -3.83 6.67
CA GLY A 182 15.34 -4.36 7.33
C GLY A 182 14.87 -3.56 8.53
N ARG A 183 15.32 -2.33 8.65
CA ARG A 183 14.93 -1.42 9.73
C ARG A 183 13.71 -0.60 9.35
N LEU A 184 12.93 -0.23 10.36
CA LEU A 184 11.87 0.76 10.22
C LEU A 184 12.39 2.13 10.66
N ASN A 185 11.93 3.17 9.99
CA ASN A 185 12.11 4.57 10.39
C ASN A 185 13.59 4.98 10.62
N VAL A 186 14.44 4.68 9.65
CA VAL A 186 15.84 5.13 9.66
C VAL A 186 15.99 6.32 8.71
N GLY A 187 15.53 7.49 9.12
CA GLY A 187 15.64 8.71 8.33
C GLY A 187 14.91 8.61 6.98
N ASN A 188 15.60 8.91 5.87
CA ASN A 188 15.07 8.83 4.50
C ASN A 188 15.49 7.55 3.76
N ASN A 189 16.07 6.56 4.44
CA ASN A 189 16.60 5.34 3.84
C ASN A 189 15.52 4.35 3.37
N TYR A 190 14.28 4.80 3.22
CA TYR A 190 13.18 4.03 2.65
C TYR A 190 13.07 4.18 1.13
N LEU A 191 13.75 5.16 0.52
CA LEU A 191 13.74 5.35 -0.93
C LEU A 191 14.48 4.18 -1.59
N ASN A 192 13.90 3.65 -2.67
CA ASN A 192 14.31 2.44 -3.39
C ASN A 192 14.19 1.12 -2.59
N TYR A 193 13.66 1.17 -1.37
CA TYR A 193 13.32 0.02 -0.52
C TYR A 193 11.80 -0.05 -0.30
N GLY A 194 11.30 0.71 0.67
CA GLY A 194 9.87 0.80 0.97
C GLY A 194 9.08 1.70 0.03
N LEU A 195 9.72 2.65 -0.63
CA LEU A 195 9.09 3.56 -1.58
C LEU A 195 9.91 3.65 -2.88
N ASN A 196 9.28 3.25 -3.98
CA ASN A 196 9.86 3.24 -5.31
C ASN A 196 9.04 4.12 -6.25
N VAL A 197 9.67 4.66 -7.28
CA VAL A 197 9.01 5.50 -8.31
C VAL A 197 9.40 5.01 -9.69
N LEU A 198 8.40 4.67 -10.51
CA LEU A 198 8.57 4.27 -11.90
C LEU A 198 7.99 5.33 -12.86
N PRO A 199 8.60 5.49 -14.07
CA PRO A 199 9.89 4.96 -14.45
C PRO A 199 11.01 5.59 -13.61
N GLU A 200 12.10 4.86 -13.45
CA GLU A 200 13.33 5.41 -12.87
C GLU A 200 13.85 6.56 -13.73
N LYS A 201 14.63 7.48 -13.13
CA LYS A 201 15.19 8.63 -13.87
C LYS A 201 16.32 8.20 -14.77
#